data_d23e94e8f3cdfe6754b0906e1034ea84
#
_entry.id   d23e94e8f3cdfe6754b0906e1034ea84
#
_cell.length_a   1.000
_cell.length_b   1.000
_cell.length_c   1.000
_cell.angle_alpha   90.00
_cell.angle_beta   90.00
_cell.angle_gamma   90.00
#
_symmetry.space_group_name_H-M   'P 1'
#
loop_
_entity.id
_entity.type
_entity.pdbx_description
1 polymer ?
#
loop_
_entity_poly.entity_id
_entity_poly.type
_entity_poly.pdbx_seq_one_letter_code
_entity_poly.pdbx_strand_id
1 'polypeptide(L)'
;MNVYDFDNTIYDGETLVDFILYYVRTDPRIWRYVPKLLVIAFKDAFHLFTVAQALEAYASFLEGYYVKVEHIEEDVVKFWDSHIHKIKPWYAKVQREDDIIVSGTTDFLLDEVMRRLGVKHYVGSSIDKNTGKFIRLCFLDNKVK
;
A
#
# COMPACT_ATOMS: atom_id res chain seq x y z
N MET A 1 -13.74 -20.52 3.20
CA MET A 1 -13.43 -19.23 2.54
C MET A 1 -13.70 -18.11 3.51
N ASN A 2 -12.69 -17.33 3.87
CA ASN A 2 -12.86 -16.11 4.65
C ASN A 2 -12.39 -14.93 3.80
N VAL A 3 -12.86 -13.74 4.12
CA VAL A 3 -12.39 -12.51 3.48
C VAL A 3 -11.76 -11.63 4.55
N TYR A 4 -10.51 -11.25 4.33
CA TYR A 4 -9.74 -10.43 5.27
C TYR A 4 -9.33 -9.11 4.61
N ASP A 5 -9.33 -8.07 5.41
CA ASP A 5 -8.60 -6.85 5.11
C ASP A 5 -7.11 -7.04 5.43
N PHE A 6 -6.23 -6.29 4.77
CA PHE A 6 -4.79 -6.45 4.97
C PHE A 6 -4.23 -5.45 5.98
N ASP A 7 -4.33 -4.16 5.68
CA ASP A 7 -3.76 -3.10 6.49
C ASP A 7 -4.50 -2.98 7.84
N ASN A 8 -3.76 -2.84 8.93
CA ASN A 8 -4.24 -2.86 10.32
C ASN A 8 -4.95 -4.17 10.74
N THR A 9 -5.22 -5.09 9.83
CA THR A 9 -5.85 -6.39 10.10
C THR A 9 -4.79 -7.50 10.13
N ILE A 10 -4.22 -7.89 9.00
CA ILE A 10 -3.14 -8.89 8.89
C ILE A 10 -1.77 -8.24 9.12
N TYR A 11 -1.55 -7.09 8.53
CA TYR A 11 -0.36 -6.27 8.69
C TYR A 11 -0.57 -5.27 9.84
N ASP A 12 0.45 -5.06 10.66
CA ASP A 12 0.40 -4.10 11.76
C ASP A 12 0.86 -2.72 11.29
N GLY A 13 -0.09 -1.95 10.75
CA GLY A 13 0.11 -0.63 10.19
C GLY A 13 -0.53 -0.46 8.82
N GLU A 14 -0.16 0.62 8.16
CA GLU A 14 -0.58 0.99 6.79
C GLU A 14 0.59 0.73 5.85
N THR A 15 0.48 -0.27 4.99
CA THR A 15 1.57 -0.72 4.11
C THR A 15 2.09 0.41 3.22
N LEU A 16 1.18 1.19 2.64
CA LEU A 16 1.56 2.29 1.76
C LEU A 16 2.31 3.41 2.50
N VAL A 17 1.89 3.72 3.72
CA VAL A 17 2.57 4.71 4.57
C VAL A 17 3.97 4.23 4.94
N ASP A 18 4.09 2.98 5.37
CA ASP A 18 5.39 2.38 5.71
C ASP A 18 6.33 2.34 4.48
N PHE A 19 5.79 2.08 3.29
CA PHE A 19 6.57 2.09 2.05
C PHE A 19 7.05 3.50 1.68
N ILE A 20 6.22 4.51 1.85
CA ILE A 20 6.64 5.92 1.69
C ILE A 20 7.74 6.27 2.69
N LEU A 21 7.59 5.87 3.96
CA LEU A 21 8.60 6.10 4.99
C LEU A 21 9.91 5.34 4.71
N TYR A 22 9.83 4.17 4.11
CA TYR A 22 10.99 3.44 3.62
C TYR A 22 11.76 4.27 2.60
N TYR A 23 11.08 4.85 1.60
CA TYR A 23 11.72 5.72 0.61
C TYR A 23 12.26 7.03 1.21
N VAL A 24 11.58 7.62 2.19
CA VAL A 24 12.11 8.80 2.89
C VAL A 24 13.47 8.53 3.52
N ARG A 25 13.72 7.28 3.92
CA ARG A 25 14.99 6.85 4.52
C ARG A 25 16.04 6.39 3.53
N THR A 26 15.63 5.87 2.37
CA THR A 26 16.51 5.18 1.42
C THR A 26 16.78 5.96 0.14
N ASP A 27 15.84 6.80 -0.32
CA ASP A 27 15.97 7.59 -1.54
C ASP A 27 15.97 9.11 -1.26
N PRO A 28 17.13 9.79 -1.38
CA PRO A 28 17.19 11.23 -1.17
C PRO A 28 16.30 12.04 -2.10
N ARG A 29 15.90 11.51 -3.25
CA ARG A 29 15.04 12.21 -4.22
C ARG A 29 13.64 12.46 -3.68
N ILE A 30 13.16 11.62 -2.75
CA ILE A 30 11.83 11.79 -2.14
C ILE A 30 11.73 13.07 -1.29
N TRP A 31 12.85 13.56 -0.76
CA TRP A 31 12.87 14.76 0.07
C TRP A 31 12.31 16.00 -0.62
N ARG A 32 12.36 16.01 -1.96
CA ARG A 32 11.71 17.06 -2.76
C ARG A 32 10.18 17.04 -2.61
N TYR A 33 9.61 15.88 -2.31
CA TYR A 33 8.17 15.67 -2.18
C TYR A 33 7.68 15.70 -0.73
N VAL A 34 8.59 15.61 0.24
CA VAL A 34 8.24 15.62 1.67
C VAL A 34 7.39 16.83 2.07
N PRO A 35 7.65 18.07 1.63
CA PRO A 35 6.78 19.19 1.96
C PRO A 35 5.33 18.98 1.49
N LYS A 36 5.14 18.41 0.30
CA LYS A 36 3.81 18.09 -0.22
C LYS A 36 3.13 17.01 0.63
N LEU A 37 3.86 15.97 1.00
CA LEU A 37 3.35 14.90 1.86
C LEU A 37 2.95 15.42 3.25
N LEU A 38 3.75 16.31 3.85
CA LEU A 38 3.44 16.91 5.14
C LEU A 38 2.17 17.76 5.06
N VAL A 39 1.96 18.51 3.97
CA VAL A 39 0.72 19.28 3.77
C VAL A 39 -0.49 18.35 3.65
N ILE A 40 -0.36 17.25 2.91
CA ILE A 40 -1.44 16.26 2.76
C ILE A 40 -1.76 15.64 4.13
N ALA A 41 -0.74 15.15 4.83
CA ALA A 41 -0.89 14.53 6.15
C ALA A 41 -1.48 15.51 7.18
N PHE A 42 -1.05 16.77 7.17
CA PHE A 42 -1.63 17.80 8.04
C PHE A 42 -3.11 18.03 7.77
N LYS A 43 -3.49 18.20 6.49
CA LYS A 43 -4.89 18.40 6.11
C LYS A 43 -5.77 17.20 6.45
N ASP A 44 -5.23 15.98 6.29
CA ASP A 44 -5.92 14.76 6.65
C ASP A 44 -6.11 14.64 8.16
N ALA A 45 -5.06 14.86 8.95
CA ALA A 45 -5.09 14.83 10.41
C ALA A 45 -6.06 15.85 11.03
N PHE A 46 -6.22 17.01 10.41
CA PHE A 46 -7.17 18.04 10.84
C PHE A 46 -8.55 17.91 10.18
N HIS A 47 -8.82 16.79 9.51
CA HIS A 47 -10.09 16.53 8.82
C HIS A 47 -10.50 17.62 7.82
N LEU A 48 -9.52 18.29 7.22
CA LEU A 48 -9.73 19.32 6.19
C LEU A 48 -9.98 18.73 4.80
N PHE A 49 -9.75 17.42 4.68
CA PHE A 49 -10.08 16.63 3.50
C PHE A 49 -11.25 15.70 3.78
N THR A 50 -12.08 15.48 2.77
CA THR A 50 -12.92 14.28 2.74
C THR A 50 -12.03 13.06 2.47
N VAL A 51 -12.48 11.86 2.81
CA VAL A 51 -11.75 10.60 2.52
C VAL A 51 -11.37 10.53 1.04
N ALA A 52 -12.28 10.89 0.13
CA ALA A 52 -12.02 10.91 -1.30
C ALA A 52 -10.91 11.89 -1.70
N GLN A 53 -10.91 13.10 -1.12
CA GLN A 53 -9.87 14.11 -1.39
C GLN A 53 -8.49 13.70 -0.83
N ALA A 54 -8.45 13.09 0.33
CA ALA A 54 -7.21 12.56 0.91
C ALA A 54 -6.62 11.48 -0.01
N LEU A 55 -7.45 10.54 -0.44
CA LEU A 55 -7.05 9.46 -1.34
C LEU A 55 -6.56 9.97 -2.69
N GLU A 56 -7.25 10.95 -3.29
CA GLU A 56 -6.84 11.58 -4.54
C GLU A 56 -5.48 12.31 -4.40
N ALA A 57 -5.26 12.97 -3.26
CA ALA A 57 -4.00 13.65 -2.98
C ALA A 57 -2.83 12.67 -2.83
N TYR A 58 -3.02 11.55 -2.12
CA TYR A 58 -2.03 10.48 -2.02
C TYR A 58 -1.81 9.77 -3.37
N ALA A 59 -2.87 9.53 -4.12
CA ALA A 59 -2.80 8.95 -5.46
C ALA A 59 -1.96 9.84 -6.40
N SER A 60 -2.24 11.15 -6.43
CA SER A 60 -1.47 12.12 -7.22
C SER A 60 0.01 12.20 -6.83
N PHE A 61 0.33 11.99 -5.54
CA PHE A 61 1.72 11.87 -5.10
C PHE A 61 2.37 10.60 -5.66
N LEU A 62 1.71 9.46 -5.54
CA LEU A 62 2.21 8.18 -6.04
C LEU A 62 2.41 8.19 -7.56
N GLU A 63 1.45 8.70 -8.31
CA GLU A 63 1.57 8.85 -9.77
C GLU A 63 2.80 9.69 -10.15
N GLY A 64 3.05 10.79 -9.43
CA GLY A 64 4.19 11.65 -9.71
C GLY A 64 5.55 11.07 -9.31
N TYR A 65 5.59 10.24 -8.27
CA TYR A 65 6.81 9.66 -7.74
C TYR A 65 7.14 8.30 -8.37
N TYR A 66 6.15 7.43 -8.52
CA TYR A 66 6.30 6.05 -9.01
C TYR A 66 7.00 5.98 -10.35
N VAL A 67 6.64 6.84 -11.30
CA VAL A 67 7.24 6.89 -12.65
C VAL A 67 8.73 7.21 -12.62
N LYS A 68 9.23 7.79 -11.51
CA LYS A 68 10.64 8.20 -11.36
C LYS A 68 11.50 7.16 -10.63
N VAL A 69 10.89 6.09 -10.16
CA VAL A 69 11.60 5.01 -9.47
C VAL A 69 11.97 3.94 -10.47
N GLU A 70 13.29 3.79 -10.73
CA GLU A 70 13.81 2.89 -11.75
C GLU A 70 13.74 1.41 -11.37
N HIS A 71 13.82 1.08 -10.07
CA HIS A 71 13.95 -0.30 -9.57
C HIS A 71 12.90 -0.63 -8.49
N ILE A 72 11.65 -0.24 -8.71
CA ILE A 72 10.60 -0.38 -7.69
C ILE A 72 10.37 -1.84 -7.27
N GLU A 73 10.53 -2.79 -8.18
CA GLU A 73 10.33 -4.22 -7.87
C GLU A 73 11.39 -4.74 -6.90
N GLU A 74 12.67 -4.33 -7.07
CA GLU A 74 13.73 -4.65 -6.13
C GLU A 74 13.52 -3.96 -4.77
N ASP A 75 13.06 -2.72 -4.78
CA ASP A 75 12.79 -1.97 -3.58
C ASP A 75 11.62 -2.53 -2.79
N VAL A 76 10.59 -3.07 -3.45
CA VAL A 76 9.49 -3.81 -2.82
C VAL A 76 10.01 -5.06 -2.11
N VAL A 77 10.92 -5.82 -2.72
CA VAL A 77 11.54 -6.99 -2.08
C VAL A 77 12.28 -6.57 -0.81
N LYS A 78 13.15 -5.54 -0.89
CA LYS A 78 13.91 -5.01 0.26
C LYS A 78 12.99 -4.45 1.35
N PHE A 79 11.93 -3.77 0.94
CA PHE A 79 10.91 -3.29 1.87
C PHE A 79 10.31 -4.44 2.67
N TRP A 80 9.86 -5.49 2.00
CA TRP A 80 9.28 -6.65 2.69
C TRP A 80 10.32 -7.46 3.48
N ASP A 81 11.60 -7.48 3.10
CA ASP A 81 12.66 -8.07 3.92
C ASP A 81 12.74 -7.41 5.29
N SER A 82 12.54 -6.10 5.36
CA SER A 82 12.58 -5.33 6.61
C SER A 82 11.24 -5.23 7.34
N HIS A 83 10.11 -5.47 6.67
CA HIS A 83 8.76 -5.25 7.23
C HIS A 83 7.91 -6.52 7.40
N ILE A 84 8.37 -7.67 6.92
CA ILE A 84 7.62 -8.94 7.04
C ILE A 84 7.28 -9.30 8.50
N HIS A 85 8.10 -8.87 9.46
CA HIS A 85 7.87 -9.09 10.89
C HIS A 85 6.62 -8.38 11.43
N LYS A 86 6.07 -7.40 10.68
CA LYS A 86 4.81 -6.71 11.00
C LYS A 86 3.57 -7.52 10.61
N ILE A 87 3.72 -8.65 9.93
CA ILE A 87 2.61 -9.60 9.74
C ILE A 87 2.23 -10.18 11.10
N LYS A 88 0.98 -10.00 11.48
CA LYS A 88 0.48 -10.43 12.79
C LYS A 88 0.47 -11.96 12.89
N PRO A 89 1.05 -12.55 13.95
CA PRO A 89 1.24 -14.01 14.05
C PRO A 89 -0.06 -14.82 14.06
N TRP A 90 -1.19 -14.20 14.39
CA TRP A 90 -2.47 -14.89 14.42
C TRP A 90 -2.91 -15.36 13.03
N TYR A 91 -2.56 -14.59 11.96
CA TYR A 91 -2.98 -14.93 10.61
C TYR A 91 -2.42 -16.28 10.14
N ALA A 92 -1.15 -16.55 10.40
CA ALA A 92 -0.53 -17.83 10.07
C ALA A 92 -1.21 -19.05 10.72
N LYS A 93 -1.93 -18.85 11.86
CA LYS A 93 -2.63 -19.93 12.57
C LYS A 93 -4.01 -20.23 11.99
N VAL A 94 -4.62 -19.27 11.29
CA VAL A 94 -6.00 -19.38 10.78
C VAL A 94 -6.08 -19.37 9.26
N GLN A 95 -4.98 -19.06 8.58
CA GLN A 95 -4.89 -18.96 7.13
C GLN A 95 -5.37 -20.25 6.46
N ARG A 96 -6.18 -20.10 5.42
CA ARG A 96 -6.68 -21.18 4.57
C ARG A 96 -6.32 -20.93 3.11
N GLU A 97 -6.24 -21.99 2.34
CA GLU A 97 -5.89 -21.91 0.91
C GLU A 97 -6.95 -21.14 0.09
N ASP A 98 -8.21 -21.16 0.54
CA ASP A 98 -9.35 -20.51 -0.10
C ASP A 98 -9.69 -19.12 0.48
N ASP A 99 -8.83 -18.56 1.31
CA ASP A 99 -9.00 -17.21 1.84
C ASP A 99 -8.77 -16.15 0.77
N ILE A 100 -9.53 -15.05 0.87
CA ILE A 100 -9.42 -13.88 -0.02
C ILE A 100 -8.95 -12.69 0.79
N ILE A 101 -7.92 -12.01 0.32
CA ILE A 101 -7.46 -10.74 0.91
C ILE A 101 -7.91 -9.58 0.03
N VAL A 102 -8.50 -8.57 0.66
CA VAL A 102 -8.93 -7.33 -0.02
C VAL A 102 -8.26 -6.16 0.68
N SER A 103 -7.53 -5.33 -0.07
CA SER A 103 -6.78 -4.21 0.47
C SER A 103 -6.89 -2.96 -0.39
N GLY A 104 -6.79 -1.79 0.23
CA GLY A 104 -6.59 -0.52 -0.47
C GLY A 104 -5.16 -0.33 -1.00
N THR A 105 -4.22 -1.12 -0.50
CA THR A 105 -2.80 -1.11 -0.91
C THR A 105 -2.65 -1.49 -2.39
N THR A 106 -1.59 -0.97 -3.01
CA THR A 106 -1.31 -1.19 -4.44
C THR A 106 -0.88 -2.64 -4.72
N ASP A 107 -1.29 -3.13 -5.89
CA ASP A 107 -1.03 -4.50 -6.36
C ASP A 107 0.46 -4.86 -6.31
N PHE A 108 1.36 -3.99 -6.77
CA PHE A 108 2.79 -4.27 -6.79
C PHE A 108 3.40 -4.50 -5.38
N LEU A 109 2.83 -3.88 -4.32
CA LEU A 109 3.23 -4.14 -2.93
C LEU A 109 2.62 -5.44 -2.43
N LEU A 110 1.36 -5.70 -2.77
CA LEU A 110 0.66 -6.92 -2.35
C LEU A 110 1.24 -8.18 -3.00
N ASP A 111 1.58 -8.15 -4.28
CA ASP A 111 2.06 -9.30 -5.03
C ASP A 111 3.22 -10.00 -4.31
N GLU A 112 4.20 -9.25 -3.84
CA GLU A 112 5.37 -9.82 -3.16
C GLU A 112 5.02 -10.41 -1.79
N VAL A 113 4.23 -9.71 -0.97
CA VAL A 113 3.87 -10.25 0.35
C VAL A 113 2.90 -11.42 0.25
N MET A 114 1.96 -11.41 -0.68
CA MET A 114 1.04 -12.53 -0.93
C MET A 114 1.80 -13.77 -1.39
N ARG A 115 2.82 -13.60 -2.26
CA ARG A 115 3.74 -14.66 -2.65
C ARG A 115 4.47 -15.26 -1.43
N ARG A 116 4.98 -14.41 -0.52
CA ARG A 116 5.67 -14.86 0.71
C ARG A 116 4.74 -15.58 1.68
N LEU A 117 3.49 -15.13 1.79
CA LEU A 117 2.48 -15.75 2.66
C LEU A 117 1.81 -16.98 2.04
N GLY A 118 2.04 -17.27 0.76
CA GLY A 118 1.37 -18.34 0.04
C GLY A 118 -0.11 -18.10 -0.22
N VAL A 119 -0.55 -16.83 -0.22
CA VAL A 119 -1.94 -16.45 -0.51
C VAL A 119 -2.15 -16.40 -2.01
N LYS A 120 -3.19 -17.09 -2.49
CA LYS A 120 -3.49 -17.20 -3.92
C LYS A 120 -4.54 -16.20 -4.41
N HIS A 121 -5.44 -15.78 -3.52
CA HIS A 121 -6.57 -14.93 -3.88
C HIS A 121 -6.50 -13.60 -3.12
N TYR A 122 -6.25 -12.53 -3.85
CA TYR A 122 -6.21 -11.18 -3.28
C TYR A 122 -6.59 -10.13 -4.30
N VAL A 123 -7.04 -8.98 -3.81
CA VAL A 123 -7.42 -7.83 -4.62
C VAL A 123 -6.85 -6.58 -3.97
N GLY A 124 -6.10 -5.81 -4.74
CA GLY A 124 -5.54 -4.51 -4.35
C GLY A 124 -5.91 -3.40 -5.32
N SER A 125 -5.43 -2.19 -5.02
CA SER A 125 -5.48 -1.08 -5.96
C SER A 125 -4.46 -1.29 -7.08
N SER A 126 -4.86 -1.05 -8.32
CA SER A 126 -4.03 -1.30 -9.50
C SER A 126 -3.46 -0.01 -10.06
N ILE A 127 -2.16 -0.02 -10.38
CA ILE A 127 -1.43 1.10 -10.97
C ILE A 127 -0.89 0.71 -12.33
N ASP A 128 -1.05 1.60 -13.33
CA ASP A 128 -0.35 1.49 -14.60
C ASP A 128 1.15 1.77 -14.41
N LYS A 129 1.97 0.77 -14.62
CA LYS A 129 3.42 0.82 -14.45
C LYS A 129 4.11 1.86 -15.35
N ASN A 130 3.52 2.19 -16.48
CA ASN A 130 4.11 3.12 -17.45
C ASN A 130 3.79 4.59 -17.14
N THR A 131 2.60 4.85 -16.63
CA THR A 131 2.11 6.21 -16.38
C THR A 131 2.05 6.57 -14.89
N GLY A 132 2.13 5.58 -14.00
CA GLY A 132 1.93 5.75 -12.56
C GLY A 132 0.48 6.05 -12.15
N LYS A 133 -0.45 6.03 -13.10
CA LYS A 133 -1.86 6.32 -12.82
C LYS A 133 -2.58 5.13 -12.22
N PHE A 134 -3.46 5.40 -11.28
CA PHE A 134 -4.36 4.39 -10.75
C PHE A 134 -5.36 3.96 -11.81
N ILE A 135 -5.37 2.65 -12.11
CA ILE A 135 -6.37 2.02 -12.98
C ILE A 135 -7.62 1.69 -12.16
N ARG A 136 -7.41 1.20 -10.94
CA ARG A 136 -8.47 0.82 -10.01
C ARG A 136 -8.04 1.15 -8.59
N LEU A 137 -8.91 1.81 -7.85
CA LEU A 137 -8.77 2.04 -6.42
C LEU A 137 -9.71 1.09 -5.68
N CYS A 138 -9.14 0.30 -4.77
CA CYS A 138 -9.88 -0.63 -3.93
C CYS A 138 -10.10 0.02 -2.56
N PHE A 139 -11.28 0.63 -2.34
CA PHE A 139 -11.64 1.27 -1.08
C PHE A 139 -12.61 0.44 -0.28
N LEU A 140 -12.72 0.76 1.00
CA LEU A 140 -13.66 0.14 1.94
C LEU A 140 -15.10 0.08 1.39
N ASP A 141 -15.56 1.13 0.72
CA ASP A 141 -16.90 1.20 0.14
C ASP A 141 -17.12 0.20 -1.01
N ASN A 142 -16.05 -0.26 -1.64
CA ASN A 142 -16.07 -1.25 -2.70
C ASN A 142 -15.79 -2.68 -2.20
N LYS A 143 -15.38 -2.84 -0.93
CA LYS A 143 -15.14 -4.15 -0.32
C LYS A 143 -16.45 -4.93 -0.06
N VAL A 144 -17.58 -4.24 -0.08
CA VAL A 144 -18.91 -4.79 0.28
C VAL A 144 -19.81 -5.01 -0.94
N LYS A 145 -19.34 -4.76 -2.17
CA LYS A 145 -20.16 -4.95 -3.38
C LYS A 145 -19.68 -6.11 -4.21
#